data_b85bbedff315f7615042f4bf8f520a44
#
_entry.id   b85bbedff315f7615042f4bf8f520a44
#
_cell.length_a   1.000
_cell.length_b   1.000
_cell.length_c   1.000
_cell.angle_alpha   90.00
_cell.angle_beta   90.00
_cell.angle_gamma   90.00
#
_symmetry.space_group_name_H-M   'P 1'
#
loop_
_entity.id
_entity.type
_entity.pdbx_description
1 polymer ?
#
loop_
_entity_poly.entity_id
_entity_poly.type
_entity_poly.pdbx_seq_one_letter_code
_entity_poly.pdbx_strand_id
1 'polypeptide(L)'
;MADYKAPLRDMRFVLNEVFEVAKLWAQLPALAETVDVETVEAILEEAGKVTARSIAPLSRGADEEGCHWDNTVVTTPEGFPQAYQTYAEGGWVGVGGDPEFGGMGMPKAVSAQVEEMVNSASLAFGLYPMLTAGACLSINAHASEELKATYLPNMYAGVWAGSMCLTEPHAGTDLGIIRTKAEPRADGSYAISGTKIFITGGEHDLTENIIHLVLAKLPDAPAGPKGISLFLVPKFMVNADGSLGERNPVTCGSIEHKMGIQASATCVMNFDQAIGYLVGEPNKGLAAMFTMMNYERLGVGIQGLATGERSYQNAIEYARDRLQSRSPTGPQAKDKVADPIIVHPDVRRMLLTMKAANEGGRAFSTYVAMQLDTAKFSEDPDTRKRAESLVALLTPVAKAFLTDLGLETTVHGQQIFGGHGYIREWGQEQLVRDVRITQIYEGTNGIQALDLVGRKIVGSGGAFYKLFADEIRHFTATADEQWREFTRPLNAALDNLDELTAWVLDRSASNPNEIGAASVEYLQVFGYTAYAYMWALMAKAALGKEQEDDFYASKLGTARFYFARLLPRIHSLSASVKAGSESLFLLQAEQF
;
A
#
# COMPACT_ATOMS: atom_id res chain seq x y z
N MET A 1 -7.25 22.02 -10.08
CA MET A 1 -6.35 20.83 -10.04
C MET A 1 -6.03 20.42 -11.46
N ALA A 2 -4.82 19.89 -11.68
CA ALA A 2 -4.48 19.25 -12.93
C ALA A 2 -5.43 18.08 -13.23
N ASP A 3 -5.68 17.80 -14.51
CA ASP A 3 -6.33 16.54 -14.88
C ASP A 3 -5.39 15.38 -14.54
N TYR A 4 -5.91 14.36 -13.88
CA TYR A 4 -5.10 13.17 -13.58
C TYR A 4 -4.69 12.43 -14.85
N LYS A 5 -3.42 12.08 -14.92
CA LYS A 5 -2.87 11.26 -16.00
C LYS A 5 -2.08 10.10 -15.41
N ALA A 6 -2.44 8.88 -15.77
CA ALA A 6 -1.67 7.72 -15.36
C ALA A 6 -0.21 7.83 -15.85
N PRO A 7 0.79 7.60 -15.01
CA PRO A 7 2.21 7.73 -15.38
C PRO A 7 2.71 6.52 -16.19
N LEU A 8 2.01 6.20 -17.29
CA LEU A 8 2.20 4.98 -18.09
C LEU A 8 3.63 4.82 -18.61
N ARG A 9 4.29 5.91 -19.03
CA ARG A 9 5.68 5.83 -19.53
C ARG A 9 6.63 5.35 -18.44
N ASP A 10 6.41 5.81 -17.19
CA ASP A 10 7.23 5.39 -16.05
C ASP A 10 6.91 3.95 -15.60
N MET A 11 5.64 3.58 -15.57
CA MET A 11 5.21 2.21 -15.28
C MET A 11 5.81 1.20 -16.26
N ARG A 12 5.77 1.51 -17.57
CA ARG A 12 6.40 0.72 -18.63
C ARG A 12 7.92 0.62 -18.46
N PHE A 13 8.57 1.73 -18.14
CA PHE A 13 10.00 1.76 -17.88
C PHE A 13 10.38 0.82 -16.73
N VAL A 14 9.65 0.89 -15.62
CA VAL A 14 9.90 0.03 -14.45
C VAL A 14 9.67 -1.45 -14.78
N LEU A 15 8.54 -1.78 -15.42
CA LEU A 15 8.20 -3.16 -15.73
C LEU A 15 9.12 -3.76 -16.80
N ASN A 16 9.35 -3.04 -17.90
CA ASN A 16 9.95 -3.61 -19.11
C ASN A 16 11.46 -3.36 -19.21
N GLU A 17 11.96 -2.20 -18.72
CA GLU A 17 13.36 -1.82 -18.92
C GLU A 17 14.19 -2.00 -17.63
N VAL A 18 13.61 -1.79 -16.45
CA VAL A 18 14.31 -1.95 -15.17
C VAL A 18 14.28 -3.39 -14.70
N PHE A 19 13.09 -3.98 -14.64
CA PHE A 19 12.91 -5.33 -14.09
C PHE A 19 12.73 -6.42 -15.14
N GLU A 20 12.49 -6.07 -16.39
CA GLU A 20 12.30 -7.03 -17.48
C GLU A 20 11.31 -8.15 -17.08
N VAL A 21 10.15 -7.75 -16.50
CA VAL A 21 9.20 -8.66 -15.85
C VAL A 21 8.75 -9.83 -16.73
N ALA A 22 8.74 -9.67 -18.05
CA ALA A 22 8.43 -10.76 -18.99
C ALA A 22 9.42 -11.94 -18.87
N LYS A 23 10.70 -11.67 -18.54
CA LYS A 23 11.67 -12.73 -18.29
C LYS A 23 11.39 -13.48 -17.00
N LEU A 24 10.89 -12.79 -15.97
CA LEU A 24 10.45 -13.42 -14.73
C LEU A 24 9.22 -14.31 -14.99
N TRP A 25 8.20 -13.77 -15.66
CA TRP A 25 6.96 -14.51 -15.92
C TRP A 25 7.20 -15.76 -16.77
N ALA A 26 8.12 -15.69 -17.73
CA ALA A 26 8.53 -16.85 -18.53
C ALA A 26 9.17 -18.00 -17.70
N GLN A 27 9.65 -17.71 -16.49
CA GLN A 27 10.22 -18.69 -15.56
C GLN A 27 9.18 -19.25 -14.57
N LEU A 28 7.96 -18.69 -14.57
CA LEU A 28 6.87 -19.08 -13.68
C LEU A 28 5.78 -19.78 -14.51
N PRO A 29 5.67 -21.12 -14.50
CA PRO A 29 4.85 -21.88 -15.46
C PRO A 29 3.41 -21.39 -15.56
N ALA A 30 2.77 -21.08 -14.43
CA ALA A 30 1.39 -20.58 -14.40
C ALA A 30 1.20 -19.21 -15.07
N LEU A 31 2.24 -18.40 -15.14
CA LEU A 31 2.20 -17.08 -15.79
C LEU A 31 2.71 -17.12 -17.23
N ALA A 32 3.65 -18.01 -17.54
CA ALA A 32 4.26 -18.11 -18.87
C ALA A 32 3.24 -18.39 -19.99
N GLU A 33 2.17 -19.12 -19.66
CA GLU A 33 1.12 -19.48 -20.63
C GLU A 33 -0.03 -18.45 -20.69
N THR A 34 -0.16 -17.59 -19.67
CA THR A 34 -1.37 -16.76 -19.49
C THR A 34 -1.11 -15.26 -19.55
N VAL A 35 0.14 -14.81 -19.36
CA VAL A 35 0.50 -13.40 -19.27
C VAL A 35 1.47 -13.03 -20.39
N ASP A 36 1.06 -12.15 -21.28
CA ASP A 36 1.91 -11.57 -22.32
C ASP A 36 1.99 -10.04 -22.22
N VAL A 37 3.04 -9.48 -22.82
CA VAL A 37 3.34 -8.04 -22.74
C VAL A 37 2.22 -7.20 -23.40
N GLU A 38 1.63 -7.66 -24.49
CA GLU A 38 0.59 -6.90 -25.21
C GLU A 38 -0.68 -6.79 -24.37
N THR A 39 -1.07 -7.88 -23.70
CA THR A 39 -2.20 -7.89 -22.75
C THR A 39 -1.94 -6.94 -21.58
N VAL A 40 -0.74 -6.97 -20.99
CA VAL A 40 -0.37 -6.07 -19.89
C VAL A 40 -0.41 -4.61 -20.33
N GLU A 41 0.11 -4.28 -21.52
CA GLU A 41 0.06 -2.93 -22.06
C GLU A 41 -1.39 -2.43 -22.26
N ALA A 42 -2.26 -3.29 -22.79
CA ALA A 42 -3.68 -2.96 -22.96
C ALA A 42 -4.38 -2.73 -21.60
N ILE A 43 -4.08 -3.56 -20.60
CA ILE A 43 -4.59 -3.40 -19.22
C ILE A 43 -4.15 -2.05 -18.64
N LEU A 44 -2.86 -1.69 -18.74
CA LEU A 44 -2.36 -0.43 -18.20
C LEU A 44 -2.99 0.79 -18.88
N GLU A 45 -3.13 0.74 -20.21
CA GLU A 45 -3.76 1.84 -20.96
C GLU A 45 -5.23 2.01 -20.60
N GLU A 46 -5.99 0.92 -20.51
CA GLU A 46 -7.42 0.99 -20.21
C GLU A 46 -7.66 1.36 -18.75
N ALA A 47 -6.90 0.83 -17.79
CA ALA A 47 -6.93 1.25 -16.40
C ALA A 47 -6.64 2.76 -16.26
N GLY A 48 -5.65 3.27 -17.00
CA GLY A 48 -5.34 4.70 -17.04
C GLY A 48 -6.51 5.54 -17.54
N LYS A 49 -7.25 5.08 -18.55
CA LYS A 49 -8.43 5.78 -19.07
C LYS A 49 -9.59 5.76 -18.10
N VAL A 50 -9.91 4.59 -17.52
CA VAL A 50 -11.02 4.44 -16.56
C VAL A 50 -10.79 5.30 -15.33
N THR A 51 -9.58 5.25 -14.75
CA THR A 51 -9.25 6.03 -13.56
C THR A 51 -9.28 7.54 -13.81
N ALA A 52 -8.75 7.99 -14.95
CA ALA A 52 -8.73 9.42 -15.29
C ALA A 52 -10.12 9.98 -15.64
N ARG A 53 -10.99 9.19 -16.29
CA ARG A 53 -12.28 9.68 -16.81
C ARG A 53 -13.44 9.45 -15.85
N SER A 54 -13.46 8.31 -15.13
CA SER A 54 -14.62 7.89 -14.33
C SER A 54 -14.41 8.11 -12.83
N ILE A 55 -13.18 8.09 -12.32
CA ILE A 55 -12.89 8.16 -10.88
C ILE A 55 -12.34 9.53 -10.47
N ALA A 56 -11.26 9.98 -11.10
CA ALA A 56 -10.57 11.21 -10.71
C ALA A 56 -11.47 12.47 -10.68
N PRO A 57 -12.41 12.68 -11.61
CA PRO A 57 -13.29 13.84 -11.58
C PRO A 57 -14.19 13.91 -10.35
N LEU A 58 -14.51 12.77 -9.73
CA LEU A 58 -15.39 12.68 -8.57
C LEU A 58 -14.70 13.01 -7.25
N SER A 59 -13.36 12.83 -7.18
CA SER A 59 -12.60 12.79 -5.93
C SER A 59 -12.86 13.97 -5.00
N ARG A 60 -12.85 15.20 -5.54
CA ARG A 60 -13.04 16.40 -4.74
C ARG A 60 -14.49 16.57 -4.27
N GLY A 61 -15.47 16.48 -5.20
CA GLY A 61 -16.89 16.61 -4.86
C GLY A 61 -17.33 15.56 -3.84
N ALA A 62 -16.83 14.33 -4.00
CA ALA A 62 -17.11 13.25 -3.07
C ALA A 62 -16.47 13.45 -1.67
N ASP A 63 -15.30 14.09 -1.58
CA ASP A 63 -14.71 14.44 -0.27
C ASP A 63 -15.53 15.55 0.42
N GLU A 64 -16.04 16.53 -0.34
CA GLU A 64 -16.88 17.60 0.20
C GLU A 64 -18.25 17.08 0.67
N GLU A 65 -18.84 16.14 -0.05
CA GLU A 65 -20.14 15.51 0.29
C GLU A 65 -20.01 14.51 1.44
N GLY A 66 -19.02 13.60 1.35
CA GLY A 66 -18.85 12.50 2.30
C GLY A 66 -19.91 11.40 2.17
N CYS A 67 -19.78 10.35 2.97
CA CYS A 67 -20.79 9.30 3.11
C CYS A 67 -21.89 9.75 4.09
N HIS A 68 -23.13 9.29 3.85
CA HIS A 68 -24.28 9.54 4.71
C HIS A 68 -24.75 8.23 5.37
N TRP A 69 -25.04 8.31 6.67
CA TRP A 69 -25.62 7.20 7.43
C TRP A 69 -27.00 7.58 7.91
N ASP A 70 -27.98 6.73 7.63
CA ASP A 70 -29.33 6.86 8.14
C ASP A 70 -29.91 5.46 8.45
N ASN A 71 -30.28 5.27 9.69
CA ASN A 71 -30.97 4.06 10.17
C ASN A 71 -30.36 2.75 9.64
N THR A 72 -29.06 2.53 9.88
CA THR A 72 -28.25 1.37 9.48
C THR A 72 -27.85 1.27 8.00
N VAL A 73 -28.31 2.19 7.16
CA VAL A 73 -27.96 2.27 5.74
C VAL A 73 -26.90 3.34 5.53
N VAL A 74 -25.94 3.04 4.66
CA VAL A 74 -24.91 4.00 4.25
C VAL A 74 -25.06 4.29 2.75
N THR A 75 -25.12 5.57 2.42
CA THR A 75 -25.10 6.06 1.04
C THR A 75 -23.75 6.70 0.75
N THR A 76 -23.13 6.30 -0.34
CA THR A 76 -21.87 6.89 -0.83
C THR A 76 -22.16 8.18 -1.61
N PRO A 77 -21.13 9.05 -1.85
CA PRO A 77 -21.32 10.30 -2.59
C PRO A 77 -21.87 10.10 -4.00
N GLU A 78 -22.53 11.14 -4.51
CA GLU A 78 -23.04 11.16 -5.88
C GLU A 78 -21.97 10.77 -6.91
N GLY A 79 -22.33 9.88 -7.83
CA GLY A 79 -21.45 9.37 -8.89
C GLY A 79 -20.60 8.17 -8.47
N PHE A 80 -20.40 7.88 -7.18
CA PHE A 80 -19.63 6.70 -6.75
C PHE A 80 -20.26 5.37 -7.18
N PRO A 81 -21.58 5.14 -7.03
CA PRO A 81 -22.19 3.91 -7.53
C PRO A 81 -21.98 3.69 -9.03
N GLN A 82 -22.15 4.73 -9.84
CA GLN A 82 -21.94 4.65 -11.29
C GLN A 82 -20.46 4.39 -11.65
N ALA A 83 -19.53 5.06 -10.97
CA ALA A 83 -18.10 4.85 -11.19
C ALA A 83 -17.67 3.44 -10.76
N TYR A 84 -18.22 2.93 -9.65
CA TYR A 84 -17.96 1.57 -9.17
C TYR A 84 -18.51 0.53 -10.14
N GLN A 85 -19.72 0.72 -10.64
CA GLN A 85 -20.29 -0.15 -11.67
C GLN A 85 -19.41 -0.20 -12.91
N THR A 86 -18.98 0.95 -13.44
CA THR A 86 -18.06 1.04 -14.59
C THR A 86 -16.73 0.30 -14.31
N TYR A 87 -16.21 0.43 -13.10
CA TYR A 87 -15.00 -0.25 -12.66
C TYR A 87 -15.20 -1.77 -12.57
N ALA A 88 -16.29 -2.22 -11.98
CA ALA A 88 -16.63 -3.64 -11.85
C ALA A 88 -16.89 -4.31 -13.21
N GLU A 89 -17.69 -3.67 -14.10
CA GLU A 89 -17.97 -4.15 -15.45
C GLU A 89 -16.71 -4.28 -16.31
N GLY A 90 -15.69 -3.47 -16.05
CA GLY A 90 -14.36 -3.61 -16.67
C GLY A 90 -13.52 -4.75 -16.10
N GLY A 91 -13.99 -5.48 -15.08
CA GLY A 91 -13.28 -6.58 -14.44
C GLY A 91 -12.16 -6.16 -13.49
N TRP A 92 -12.03 -4.87 -13.18
CA TRP A 92 -10.90 -4.32 -12.43
C TRP A 92 -10.83 -4.78 -10.97
N VAL A 93 -11.94 -5.19 -10.38
CA VAL A 93 -11.97 -5.76 -9.02
C VAL A 93 -11.24 -7.11 -8.98
N GLY A 94 -11.39 -7.90 -10.05
CA GLY A 94 -10.80 -9.23 -10.19
C GLY A 94 -9.48 -9.27 -10.95
N VAL A 95 -8.76 -8.16 -11.15
CA VAL A 95 -7.55 -8.09 -11.99
C VAL A 95 -6.47 -9.09 -11.57
N GLY A 96 -6.22 -9.27 -10.27
CA GLY A 96 -5.30 -10.27 -9.71
C GLY A 96 -6.00 -11.56 -9.23
N GLY A 97 -7.30 -11.69 -9.50
CA GLY A 97 -8.14 -12.80 -9.06
C GLY A 97 -7.87 -14.09 -9.79
N ASP A 98 -8.26 -15.20 -9.14
CA ASP A 98 -8.09 -16.55 -9.70
C ASP A 98 -9.00 -16.76 -10.92
N PRO A 99 -8.45 -17.15 -12.09
CA PRO A 99 -9.25 -17.43 -13.29
C PRO A 99 -10.30 -18.54 -13.10
N GLU A 100 -10.06 -19.49 -12.21
CA GLU A 100 -11.04 -20.56 -11.91
C GLU A 100 -12.38 -19.99 -11.43
N PHE A 101 -12.34 -18.84 -10.74
CA PHE A 101 -13.53 -18.17 -10.21
C PHE A 101 -13.86 -16.86 -10.95
N GLY A 102 -13.31 -16.65 -12.15
CA GLY A 102 -13.62 -15.50 -13.01
C GLY A 102 -12.72 -14.28 -12.81
N GLY A 103 -11.60 -14.41 -12.09
CA GLY A 103 -10.56 -13.38 -12.04
C GLY A 103 -9.73 -13.31 -13.32
N MET A 104 -8.99 -12.22 -13.53
CA MET A 104 -8.15 -12.06 -14.74
C MET A 104 -6.79 -12.78 -14.63
N GLY A 105 -6.36 -13.22 -13.45
CA GLY A 105 -5.10 -13.93 -13.24
C GLY A 105 -3.83 -13.09 -13.41
N MET A 106 -3.94 -11.77 -13.41
CA MET A 106 -2.76 -10.92 -13.58
C MET A 106 -1.83 -10.99 -12.36
N PRO A 107 -0.50 -11.00 -12.59
CA PRO A 107 0.48 -11.00 -11.50
C PRO A 107 0.40 -9.72 -10.66
N LYS A 108 0.86 -9.79 -9.41
CA LYS A 108 0.86 -8.63 -8.49
C LYS A 108 1.65 -7.46 -9.04
N ALA A 109 2.72 -7.70 -9.79
CA ALA A 109 3.49 -6.64 -10.44
C ALA A 109 2.64 -5.80 -11.41
N VAL A 110 1.59 -6.37 -12.03
CA VAL A 110 0.65 -5.65 -12.90
C VAL A 110 -0.47 -5.02 -12.07
N SER A 111 -1.11 -5.78 -11.18
CA SER A 111 -2.22 -5.26 -10.37
C SER A 111 -1.79 -4.10 -9.47
N ALA A 112 -0.53 -4.07 -9.01
CA ALA A 112 0.04 -2.96 -8.25
C ALA A 112 0.05 -1.63 -9.03
N GLN A 113 0.27 -1.67 -10.36
CA GLN A 113 0.19 -0.46 -11.19
C GLN A 113 -1.26 0.05 -11.28
N VAL A 114 -2.22 -0.86 -11.43
CA VAL A 114 -3.65 -0.52 -11.44
C VAL A 114 -4.07 0.08 -10.08
N GLU A 115 -3.63 -0.51 -8.98
CA GLU A 115 -3.85 0.02 -7.63
C GLU A 115 -3.28 1.44 -7.46
N GLU A 116 -2.08 1.71 -7.97
CA GLU A 116 -1.51 3.07 -7.97
C GLU A 116 -2.41 4.04 -8.73
N MET A 117 -2.88 3.67 -9.93
CA MET A 117 -3.75 4.54 -10.74
C MET A 117 -5.07 4.85 -10.04
N VAL A 118 -5.72 3.85 -9.46
CA VAL A 118 -7.02 4.01 -8.76
C VAL A 118 -6.86 4.90 -7.53
N ASN A 119 -5.86 4.64 -6.69
CA ASN A 119 -5.61 5.42 -5.48
C ASN A 119 -5.11 6.85 -5.79
N SER A 120 -4.40 7.06 -6.91
CA SER A 120 -4.05 8.40 -7.39
C SER A 120 -5.28 9.19 -7.87
N ALA A 121 -6.24 8.50 -8.49
CA ALA A 121 -7.50 9.09 -8.93
C ALA A 121 -8.39 9.48 -7.73
N SER A 122 -8.58 8.56 -6.77
CA SER A 122 -9.28 8.79 -5.50
C SER A 122 -8.92 7.71 -4.48
N LEU A 123 -8.22 8.11 -3.41
CA LEU A 123 -7.88 7.19 -2.32
C LEU A 123 -9.13 6.62 -1.66
N ALA A 124 -10.17 7.45 -1.45
CA ALA A 124 -11.42 7.02 -0.83
C ALA A 124 -12.15 5.96 -1.67
N PHE A 125 -12.16 6.11 -3.00
CA PHE A 125 -12.74 5.12 -3.92
C PHE A 125 -11.94 3.82 -3.92
N GLY A 126 -10.60 3.92 -3.98
CA GLY A 126 -9.70 2.78 -4.08
C GLY A 126 -9.81 1.80 -2.90
N LEU A 127 -10.28 2.25 -1.75
CA LEU A 127 -10.47 1.41 -0.57
C LEU A 127 -11.53 0.31 -0.78
N TYR A 128 -12.61 0.55 -1.51
CA TYR A 128 -13.66 -0.43 -1.74
C TYR A 128 -13.18 -1.66 -2.54
N PRO A 129 -12.59 -1.50 -3.74
CA PRO A 129 -12.06 -2.65 -4.48
C PRO A 129 -10.85 -3.30 -3.79
N MET A 130 -10.03 -2.53 -3.06
CA MET A 130 -8.87 -3.07 -2.34
C MET A 130 -9.31 -4.07 -1.26
N LEU A 131 -10.27 -3.71 -0.41
CA LEU A 131 -10.78 -4.60 0.64
C LEU A 131 -11.44 -5.84 0.06
N THR A 132 -12.14 -5.70 -1.08
CA THR A 132 -12.74 -6.84 -1.79
C THR A 132 -11.67 -7.79 -2.31
N ALA A 133 -10.63 -7.28 -2.98
CA ALA A 133 -9.51 -8.09 -3.47
C ALA A 133 -8.79 -8.83 -2.33
N GLY A 134 -8.57 -8.15 -1.20
CA GLY A 134 -7.99 -8.75 -0.01
C GLY A 134 -8.86 -9.86 0.59
N ALA A 135 -10.16 -9.65 0.72
CA ALA A 135 -11.09 -10.68 1.19
C ALA A 135 -11.07 -11.91 0.26
N CYS A 136 -11.08 -11.70 -1.06
CA CYS A 136 -10.96 -12.76 -2.04
C CYS A 136 -9.69 -13.60 -1.86
N LEU A 137 -8.54 -12.95 -1.61
CA LEU A 137 -7.28 -13.66 -1.37
C LEU A 137 -7.37 -14.61 -0.17
N SER A 138 -7.96 -14.15 0.95
CA SER A 138 -8.12 -14.97 2.14
C SER A 138 -9.10 -16.13 1.93
N ILE A 139 -10.23 -15.87 1.26
CA ILE A 139 -11.23 -16.90 0.92
C ILE A 139 -10.59 -17.94 -0.02
N ASN A 140 -9.91 -17.50 -1.08
CA ASN A 140 -9.30 -18.42 -2.05
C ASN A 140 -8.22 -19.31 -1.43
N ALA A 141 -7.44 -18.76 -0.48
CA ALA A 141 -6.36 -19.52 0.16
C ALA A 141 -6.84 -20.50 1.25
N HIS A 142 -7.93 -20.19 1.95
CA HIS A 142 -8.26 -20.87 3.21
C HIS A 142 -9.68 -21.40 3.33
N ALA A 143 -10.63 -20.93 2.51
CA ALA A 143 -12.01 -21.39 2.59
C ALA A 143 -12.20 -22.78 1.96
N SER A 144 -13.31 -23.45 2.30
CA SER A 144 -13.71 -24.69 1.61
C SER A 144 -14.05 -24.43 0.14
N GLU A 145 -13.97 -25.45 -0.71
CA GLU A 145 -14.31 -25.33 -2.14
C GLU A 145 -15.77 -24.86 -2.34
N GLU A 146 -16.67 -25.27 -1.45
CA GLU A 146 -18.06 -24.82 -1.47
C GLU A 146 -18.17 -23.30 -1.23
N LEU A 147 -17.47 -22.76 -0.24
CA LEU A 147 -17.46 -21.32 0.03
C LEU A 147 -16.78 -20.54 -1.10
N LYS A 148 -15.68 -21.06 -1.65
CA LYS A 148 -15.03 -20.44 -2.81
C LYS A 148 -15.98 -20.33 -4.00
N ALA A 149 -16.60 -21.44 -4.38
CA ALA A 149 -17.54 -21.51 -5.51
C ALA A 149 -18.77 -20.60 -5.31
N THR A 150 -19.22 -20.44 -4.05
CA THR A 150 -20.39 -19.61 -3.72
C THR A 150 -20.08 -18.11 -3.78
N TYR A 151 -18.93 -17.69 -3.29
CA TYR A 151 -18.68 -16.27 -3.04
C TYR A 151 -17.70 -15.61 -4.03
N LEU A 152 -16.62 -16.30 -4.43
CA LEU A 152 -15.56 -15.68 -5.24
C LEU A 152 -16.02 -15.16 -6.61
N PRO A 153 -16.87 -15.87 -7.38
CA PRO A 153 -17.28 -15.38 -8.70
C PRO A 153 -17.92 -13.99 -8.66
N ASN A 154 -18.89 -13.78 -7.76
CA ASN A 154 -19.54 -12.48 -7.61
C ASN A 154 -18.64 -11.41 -6.97
N MET A 155 -17.69 -11.81 -6.13
CA MET A 155 -16.72 -10.89 -5.55
C MET A 155 -15.69 -10.43 -6.59
N TYR A 156 -15.14 -11.32 -7.42
CA TYR A 156 -14.22 -10.94 -8.51
C TYR A 156 -14.92 -10.11 -9.60
N ALA A 157 -16.20 -10.40 -9.85
CA ALA A 157 -17.02 -9.59 -10.77
C ALA A 157 -17.36 -8.19 -10.19
N GLY A 158 -17.10 -7.94 -8.90
CA GLY A 158 -17.44 -6.68 -8.23
C GLY A 158 -18.94 -6.52 -7.93
N VAL A 159 -19.74 -7.55 -8.13
CA VAL A 159 -21.18 -7.56 -7.79
C VAL A 159 -21.36 -7.61 -6.28
N TRP A 160 -20.47 -8.30 -5.58
CA TRP A 160 -20.40 -8.34 -4.13
C TRP A 160 -19.06 -7.76 -3.64
N ALA A 161 -19.10 -7.00 -2.55
CA ALA A 161 -17.93 -6.44 -1.92
C ALA A 161 -17.41 -7.34 -0.79
N GLY A 162 -16.16 -7.11 -0.40
CA GLY A 162 -15.54 -7.69 0.79
C GLY A 162 -15.18 -6.65 1.82
N SER A 163 -15.16 -7.02 3.10
CA SER A 163 -14.64 -6.20 4.19
C SER A 163 -13.89 -7.01 5.21
N MET A 164 -13.02 -6.36 5.98
CA MET A 164 -12.31 -6.95 7.12
C MET A 164 -12.81 -6.40 8.45
N CYS A 165 -13.24 -7.27 9.35
CA CYS A 165 -13.81 -6.94 10.65
C CYS A 165 -12.91 -7.46 11.78
N LEU A 166 -11.83 -6.72 12.09
CA LEU A 166 -10.83 -7.11 13.10
C LEU A 166 -11.00 -6.33 14.40
N THR A 167 -10.92 -5.00 14.29
CA THR A 167 -10.77 -4.05 15.39
C THR A 167 -12.04 -3.94 16.23
N GLU A 168 -11.85 -3.91 17.56
CA GLU A 168 -12.91 -3.63 18.52
C GLU A 168 -12.57 -2.38 19.36
N PRO A 169 -13.52 -1.73 20.07
CA PRO A 169 -13.25 -0.48 20.79
C PRO A 169 -12.06 -0.54 21.77
N HIS A 170 -11.74 -1.72 22.29
CA HIS A 170 -10.66 -1.96 23.24
C HIS A 170 -9.49 -2.78 22.66
N ALA A 171 -9.57 -3.20 21.39
CA ALA A 171 -8.62 -4.11 20.75
C ALA A 171 -8.29 -3.62 19.32
N GLY A 172 -7.21 -2.84 19.18
CA GLY A 172 -6.69 -2.38 17.89
C GLY A 172 -5.41 -3.12 17.51
N THR A 173 -4.27 -2.69 18.05
CA THR A 173 -2.97 -3.33 17.83
C THR A 173 -2.90 -4.72 18.46
N ASP A 174 -3.42 -4.88 19.69
CA ASP A 174 -3.53 -6.17 20.36
C ASP A 174 -4.89 -6.82 20.08
N LEU A 175 -4.93 -7.67 19.05
CA LEU A 175 -6.12 -8.46 18.72
C LEU A 175 -6.34 -9.63 19.68
N GLY A 176 -5.37 -9.99 20.52
CA GLY A 176 -5.51 -11.08 21.49
C GLY A 176 -6.63 -10.87 22.50
N ILE A 177 -7.05 -9.61 22.69
CA ILE A 177 -8.08 -9.22 23.67
C ILE A 177 -9.47 -9.01 23.06
N ILE A 178 -9.70 -9.34 21.77
CA ILE A 178 -11.04 -9.25 21.16
C ILE A 178 -12.07 -10.07 21.93
N ARG A 179 -13.33 -9.61 21.91
CA ARG A 179 -14.46 -10.20 22.63
C ARG A 179 -15.56 -10.76 21.73
N THR A 180 -15.54 -10.49 20.44
CA THR A 180 -16.49 -11.07 19.49
C THR A 180 -16.45 -12.58 19.59
N LYS A 181 -17.64 -13.19 19.68
CA LYS A 181 -17.85 -14.64 19.86
C LYS A 181 -18.41 -15.29 18.61
N ALA A 182 -18.07 -16.55 18.42
CA ALA A 182 -18.63 -17.44 17.41
C ALA A 182 -19.13 -18.72 18.10
N GLU A 183 -20.44 -18.88 18.19
CA GLU A 183 -21.07 -20.05 18.83
C GLU A 183 -21.48 -21.07 17.76
N PRO A 184 -21.05 -22.35 17.86
CA PRO A 184 -21.42 -23.37 16.89
C PRO A 184 -22.92 -23.60 16.82
N ARG A 185 -23.47 -23.81 15.62
CA ARG A 185 -24.87 -24.17 15.35
C ARG A 185 -24.98 -25.63 14.90
N ALA A 186 -26.18 -26.20 14.99
CA ALA A 186 -26.44 -27.59 14.61
C ALA A 186 -26.24 -27.89 13.12
N ASP A 187 -26.35 -26.87 12.26
CA ASP A 187 -26.17 -26.94 10.81
C ASP A 187 -24.72 -26.80 10.33
N GLY A 188 -23.76 -26.69 11.27
CA GLY A 188 -22.34 -26.50 10.96
C GLY A 188 -21.92 -25.05 10.75
N SER A 189 -22.87 -24.11 10.73
CA SER A 189 -22.61 -22.68 10.76
C SER A 189 -22.30 -22.18 12.17
N TYR A 190 -22.06 -20.88 12.31
CA TYR A 190 -21.76 -20.23 13.58
C TYR A 190 -22.64 -19.00 13.77
N ALA A 191 -23.05 -18.73 15.01
CA ALA A 191 -23.69 -17.49 15.42
C ALA A 191 -22.62 -16.51 15.88
N ILE A 192 -22.42 -15.44 15.14
CA ILE A 192 -21.40 -14.40 15.42
C ILE A 192 -22.05 -13.26 16.19
N SER A 193 -21.47 -12.91 17.34
CA SER A 193 -21.98 -11.83 18.21
C SER A 193 -20.85 -10.92 18.69
N GLY A 194 -20.98 -9.63 18.45
CA GLY A 194 -20.02 -8.61 18.87
C GLY A 194 -20.11 -7.33 18.04
N THR A 195 -19.25 -6.36 18.40
CA THR A 195 -19.15 -5.06 17.71
C THR A 195 -17.74 -4.85 17.21
N LYS A 196 -17.62 -4.49 15.95
CA LYS A 196 -16.37 -4.13 15.27
C LYS A 196 -16.39 -2.66 14.89
N ILE A 197 -15.25 -1.98 15.04
CA ILE A 197 -15.12 -0.55 14.72
C ILE A 197 -14.06 -0.31 13.64
N PHE A 198 -14.12 0.85 13.01
CA PHE A 198 -13.22 1.26 11.93
C PHE A 198 -13.26 0.33 10.71
N ILE A 199 -14.45 -0.19 10.40
CA ILE A 199 -14.61 -1.14 9.30
C ILE A 199 -14.81 -0.38 8.00
N THR A 200 -13.79 -0.36 7.17
CA THR A 200 -13.83 0.21 5.83
C THR A 200 -14.81 -0.57 4.96
N GLY A 201 -15.76 0.13 4.34
CA GLY A 201 -16.77 -0.49 3.47
C GLY A 201 -17.63 -1.54 4.17
N GLY A 202 -17.83 -1.44 5.49
CA GLY A 202 -18.68 -2.38 6.23
C GLY A 202 -20.15 -2.31 5.85
N GLU A 203 -20.61 -1.11 5.41
CA GLU A 203 -21.93 -0.89 4.81
C GLU A 203 -21.79 0.18 3.73
N HIS A 204 -22.43 -0.02 2.58
CA HIS A 204 -22.47 0.92 1.46
C HIS A 204 -23.51 0.48 0.41
N ASP A 205 -23.75 1.34 -0.55
CA ASP A 205 -24.72 1.17 -1.65
C ASP A 205 -24.07 0.83 -3.02
N LEU A 206 -22.77 0.46 -3.03
CA LEU A 206 -22.04 0.17 -4.29
C LEU A 206 -22.30 -1.23 -4.84
N THR A 207 -22.68 -2.19 -4.01
CA THR A 207 -22.82 -3.60 -4.35
C THR A 207 -24.08 -4.22 -3.77
N GLU A 208 -24.52 -5.33 -4.36
CA GLU A 208 -25.73 -6.04 -3.91
C GLU A 208 -25.54 -6.75 -2.56
N ASN A 209 -24.33 -7.22 -2.26
CA ASN A 209 -23.98 -7.90 -1.02
C ASN A 209 -22.60 -7.48 -0.53
N ILE A 210 -22.36 -7.65 0.77
CA ILE A 210 -21.05 -7.41 1.39
C ILE A 210 -20.68 -8.64 2.19
N ILE A 211 -19.49 -9.17 1.95
CA ILE A 211 -18.94 -10.37 2.58
C ILE A 211 -17.91 -9.94 3.63
N HIS A 212 -18.29 -10.06 4.90
CA HIS A 212 -17.45 -9.66 6.01
C HIS A 212 -16.54 -10.81 6.44
N LEU A 213 -15.23 -10.60 6.49
CA LEU A 213 -14.27 -11.49 7.12
C LEU A 213 -14.09 -11.06 8.59
N VAL A 214 -14.63 -11.83 9.51
CA VAL A 214 -14.76 -11.47 10.93
C VAL A 214 -13.86 -12.31 11.80
N LEU A 215 -12.99 -11.67 12.60
CA LEU A 215 -12.23 -12.33 13.64
C LEU A 215 -13.10 -12.49 14.91
N ALA A 216 -13.23 -13.73 15.39
CA ALA A 216 -14.00 -14.06 16.59
C ALA A 216 -13.35 -15.23 17.36
N LYS A 217 -13.80 -15.44 18.59
CA LYS A 217 -13.35 -16.53 19.46
C LYS A 217 -14.45 -17.59 19.62
N LEU A 218 -14.06 -18.85 19.51
CA LEU A 218 -14.88 -20.00 19.87
C LEU A 218 -15.05 -20.10 21.40
N PRO A 219 -16.09 -20.82 21.92
CA PRO A 219 -16.33 -20.92 23.35
C PRO A 219 -15.13 -21.43 24.16
N ASP A 220 -14.43 -22.44 23.66
CA ASP A 220 -13.29 -23.08 24.33
C ASP A 220 -11.93 -22.65 23.75
N ALA A 221 -11.87 -21.47 23.12
CA ALA A 221 -10.67 -20.99 22.49
C ALA A 221 -9.57 -20.66 23.49
N PRO A 222 -8.29 -20.96 23.19
CA PRO A 222 -7.17 -20.52 24.00
C PRO A 222 -7.16 -18.99 24.21
N ALA A 223 -6.63 -18.54 25.33
CA ALA A 223 -6.48 -17.11 25.60
C ALA A 223 -5.49 -16.46 24.61
N GLY A 224 -5.67 -15.16 24.36
CA GLY A 224 -4.80 -14.36 23.53
C GLY A 224 -4.97 -14.61 22.01
N PRO A 225 -3.96 -14.28 21.20
CA PRO A 225 -4.07 -14.32 19.74
C PRO A 225 -4.20 -15.74 19.16
N LYS A 226 -3.75 -16.75 19.90
CA LYS A 226 -3.84 -18.18 19.50
C LYS A 226 -5.25 -18.75 19.53
N GLY A 227 -6.22 -18.03 20.10
CA GLY A 227 -7.62 -18.46 20.17
C GLY A 227 -8.53 -17.77 19.15
N ILE A 228 -7.96 -17.05 18.19
CA ILE A 228 -8.73 -16.30 17.19
C ILE A 228 -9.00 -17.17 15.97
N SER A 229 -10.26 -17.23 15.56
CA SER A 229 -10.74 -17.88 14.31
C SER A 229 -11.26 -16.84 13.35
N LEU A 230 -11.32 -17.19 12.04
CA LEU A 230 -11.81 -16.34 10.98
C LEU A 230 -13.14 -16.88 10.45
N PHE A 231 -14.11 -15.98 10.26
CA PHE A 231 -15.44 -16.33 9.77
C PHE A 231 -15.83 -15.45 8.59
N LEU A 232 -16.43 -16.07 7.59
CA LEU A 232 -17.11 -15.40 6.48
C LEU A 232 -18.57 -15.15 6.90
N VAL A 233 -18.99 -13.90 6.92
CA VAL A 233 -20.33 -13.47 7.35
C VAL A 233 -20.92 -12.58 6.27
N PRO A 234 -21.88 -13.08 5.45
CA PRO A 234 -22.50 -12.28 4.40
C PRO A 234 -23.53 -11.31 4.99
N LYS A 235 -23.69 -10.13 4.37
CA LYS A 235 -24.77 -9.17 4.69
C LYS A 235 -26.15 -9.74 4.36
N PHE A 236 -26.27 -10.37 3.20
CA PHE A 236 -27.43 -11.18 2.80
C PHE A 236 -27.00 -12.62 2.63
N MET A 237 -27.81 -13.55 3.14
CA MET A 237 -27.58 -14.97 2.94
C MET A 237 -27.64 -15.30 1.45
N VAL A 238 -26.94 -16.35 1.03
CA VAL A 238 -26.92 -16.80 -0.36
C VAL A 238 -27.67 -18.13 -0.45
N ASN A 239 -28.70 -18.18 -1.31
CA ASN A 239 -29.46 -19.37 -1.56
C ASN A 239 -28.66 -20.39 -2.40
N ALA A 240 -29.13 -21.65 -2.45
CA ALA A 240 -28.46 -22.72 -3.20
C ALA A 240 -28.36 -22.44 -4.72
N ASP A 241 -29.25 -21.60 -5.26
CA ASP A 241 -29.23 -21.15 -6.66
C ASP A 241 -28.36 -19.92 -6.92
N GLY A 242 -27.66 -19.42 -5.89
CA GLY A 242 -26.79 -18.22 -5.95
C GLY A 242 -27.52 -16.89 -5.78
N SER A 243 -28.86 -16.89 -5.67
CA SER A 243 -29.63 -15.67 -5.42
C SER A 243 -29.49 -15.18 -3.98
N LEU A 244 -29.77 -13.88 -3.76
CA LEU A 244 -29.77 -13.30 -2.42
C LEU A 244 -30.98 -13.80 -1.63
N GLY A 245 -30.71 -14.26 -0.41
CA GLY A 245 -31.69 -14.71 0.56
C GLY A 245 -32.05 -13.63 1.59
N GLU A 246 -32.37 -14.05 2.79
CA GLU A 246 -32.73 -13.17 3.90
C GLU A 246 -31.53 -12.30 4.35
N ARG A 247 -31.84 -11.12 4.89
CA ARG A 247 -30.83 -10.28 5.51
C ARG A 247 -30.30 -10.95 6.78
N ASN A 248 -28.99 -11.09 6.85
CA ASN A 248 -28.31 -11.57 8.04
C ASN A 248 -28.34 -10.47 9.13
N PRO A 249 -28.43 -10.78 10.42
CA PRO A 249 -28.38 -9.81 11.51
C PRO A 249 -27.01 -9.12 11.66
N VAL A 250 -26.60 -8.41 10.61
CA VAL A 250 -25.41 -7.55 10.55
C VAL A 250 -25.88 -6.13 10.25
N THR A 251 -25.56 -5.18 11.11
CA THR A 251 -26.03 -3.79 10.99
C THR A 251 -24.90 -2.80 11.17
N CYS A 252 -24.93 -1.72 10.40
CA CYS A 252 -24.09 -0.56 10.61
C CYS A 252 -24.70 0.36 11.66
N GLY A 253 -24.07 0.44 12.83
CA GLY A 253 -24.55 1.27 13.93
C GLY A 253 -24.26 2.77 13.76
N SER A 254 -23.17 3.09 13.06
CA SER A 254 -22.75 4.47 12.72
C SER A 254 -21.60 4.44 11.74
N ILE A 255 -21.27 5.60 11.17
CA ILE A 255 -20.01 5.83 10.46
C ILE A 255 -19.16 6.87 11.19
N GLU A 256 -17.85 6.81 10.99
CA GLU A 256 -16.90 7.74 11.59
C GLU A 256 -16.81 9.06 10.80
N HIS A 257 -16.74 10.19 11.51
CA HIS A 257 -16.42 11.50 10.96
C HIS A 257 -14.91 11.70 10.97
N LYS A 258 -14.28 11.65 9.79
CA LYS A 258 -12.84 11.55 9.65
C LYS A 258 -12.18 12.85 9.16
N MET A 259 -10.87 12.96 9.36
CA MET A 259 -10.03 14.02 8.81
C MET A 259 -10.01 14.02 7.28
N GLY A 260 -9.91 12.84 6.67
CA GLY A 260 -9.83 12.63 5.22
C GLY A 260 -10.57 11.37 4.80
N ILE A 261 -10.43 10.99 3.52
CA ILE A 261 -11.14 9.85 2.91
C ILE A 261 -12.64 9.85 3.23
N GLN A 262 -13.25 11.03 3.17
CA GLN A 262 -14.64 11.23 3.64
C GLN A 262 -15.64 10.46 2.78
N ALA A 263 -15.30 10.22 1.52
CA ALA A 263 -16.09 9.43 0.58
C ALA A 263 -15.99 7.91 0.78
N SER A 264 -15.15 7.44 1.71
CA SER A 264 -15.07 6.04 2.11
C SER A 264 -15.78 5.83 3.43
N ALA A 265 -16.81 4.98 3.47
CA ALA A 265 -17.53 4.67 4.69
C ALA A 265 -16.61 3.88 5.65
N THR A 266 -16.46 4.39 6.87
CA THR A 266 -15.74 3.70 7.96
C THR A 266 -16.76 3.42 9.06
N CYS A 267 -17.14 2.14 9.18
CA CYS A 267 -18.34 1.73 9.87
C CYS A 267 -18.07 1.15 11.27
N VAL A 268 -19.05 1.31 12.16
CA VAL A 268 -19.22 0.49 13.36
C VAL A 268 -20.20 -0.63 12.99
N MET A 269 -19.72 -1.88 12.98
CA MET A 269 -20.51 -3.04 12.57
C MET A 269 -20.95 -3.84 13.79
N ASN A 270 -22.24 -4.10 13.91
CA ASN A 270 -22.84 -4.92 14.97
C ASN A 270 -23.30 -6.25 14.38
N PHE A 271 -22.88 -7.32 15.01
CA PHE A 271 -23.26 -8.71 14.72
C PHE A 271 -24.13 -9.21 15.88
N ASP A 272 -25.37 -9.54 15.60
CA ASP A 272 -26.32 -10.04 16.60
C ASP A 272 -26.74 -11.47 16.24
N GLN A 273 -25.94 -12.44 16.63
CA GLN A 273 -26.07 -13.85 16.26
C GLN A 273 -26.09 -14.05 14.74
N ALA A 274 -25.32 -13.23 14.02
CA ALA A 274 -25.20 -13.30 12.56
C ALA A 274 -24.64 -14.64 12.12
N ILE A 275 -25.21 -15.22 11.07
CA ILE A 275 -24.76 -16.49 10.52
C ILE A 275 -23.42 -16.30 9.83
N GLY A 276 -22.43 -17.11 10.22
CA GLY A 276 -21.10 -17.12 9.64
C GLY A 276 -20.57 -18.51 9.40
N TYR A 277 -19.59 -18.61 8.52
CA TYR A 277 -18.92 -19.85 8.14
C TYR A 277 -17.44 -19.77 8.46
N LEU A 278 -16.88 -20.84 9.02
CA LEU A 278 -15.46 -20.88 9.38
C LEU A 278 -14.59 -20.84 8.10
N VAL A 279 -13.58 -19.97 8.10
CA VAL A 279 -12.55 -19.89 7.05
C VAL A 279 -11.25 -20.43 7.61
N GLY A 280 -10.73 -21.50 7.02
CA GLY A 280 -9.56 -22.21 7.52
C GLY A 280 -9.86 -23.10 8.73
N GLU A 281 -8.87 -23.26 9.60
CA GLU A 281 -8.98 -24.10 10.79
C GLU A 281 -9.35 -23.29 12.05
N PRO A 282 -10.04 -23.92 13.02
CA PRO A 282 -10.30 -23.32 14.31
C PRO A 282 -9.00 -22.81 14.98
N ASN A 283 -9.07 -21.62 15.58
CA ASN A 283 -7.95 -20.99 16.29
C ASN A 283 -6.71 -20.63 15.41
N LYS A 284 -6.87 -20.64 14.09
CA LYS A 284 -5.84 -20.22 13.13
C LYS A 284 -6.27 -19.01 12.29
N GLY A 285 -7.28 -18.26 12.73
CA GLY A 285 -7.84 -17.14 12.00
C GLY A 285 -6.84 -16.01 11.71
N LEU A 286 -5.89 -15.74 12.63
CA LEU A 286 -4.82 -14.77 12.35
C LEU A 286 -3.87 -15.24 11.25
N ALA A 287 -3.54 -16.53 11.18
CA ALA A 287 -2.70 -17.07 10.11
C ALA A 287 -3.39 -16.95 8.74
N ALA A 288 -4.70 -17.24 8.69
CA ALA A 288 -5.51 -17.05 7.48
C ALA A 288 -5.60 -15.58 7.06
N MET A 289 -5.72 -14.67 8.04
CA MET A 289 -5.74 -13.23 7.79
C MET A 289 -4.37 -12.69 7.34
N PHE A 290 -3.26 -13.27 7.82
CA PHE A 290 -1.90 -12.84 7.42
C PHE A 290 -1.62 -13.07 5.93
N THR A 291 -2.26 -14.03 5.28
CA THR A 291 -2.16 -14.23 3.82
C THR A 291 -2.57 -12.96 3.07
N MET A 292 -3.67 -12.35 3.48
CA MET A 292 -4.18 -11.10 2.95
C MET A 292 -3.31 -9.89 3.35
N MET A 293 -2.84 -9.86 4.60
CA MET A 293 -2.16 -8.68 5.15
C MET A 293 -0.89 -8.26 4.42
N ASN A 294 -0.11 -9.17 3.86
CA ASN A 294 1.09 -8.80 3.10
C ASN A 294 0.74 -8.07 1.80
N TYR A 295 -0.32 -8.52 1.10
CA TYR A 295 -0.83 -7.84 -0.08
C TYR A 295 -1.40 -6.46 0.26
N GLU A 296 -2.16 -6.37 1.34
CA GLU A 296 -2.77 -5.10 1.78
C GLU A 296 -1.75 -4.11 2.32
N ARG A 297 -0.76 -4.55 3.07
CA ARG A 297 0.33 -3.67 3.53
C ARG A 297 1.12 -3.08 2.36
N LEU A 298 1.40 -3.88 1.32
CA LEU A 298 1.95 -3.33 0.08
C LEU A 298 0.98 -2.34 -0.57
N GLY A 299 -0.31 -2.69 -0.67
CA GLY A 299 -1.37 -1.80 -1.17
C GLY A 299 -1.45 -0.48 -0.40
N VAL A 300 -1.34 -0.51 0.94
CA VAL A 300 -1.26 0.72 1.75
C VAL A 300 0.01 1.54 1.46
N GLY A 301 1.14 0.88 1.24
CA GLY A 301 2.34 1.55 0.75
C GLY A 301 2.09 2.26 -0.59
N ILE A 302 1.42 1.57 -1.52
CA ILE A 302 1.01 2.12 -2.82
C ILE A 302 0.03 3.29 -2.66
N GLN A 303 -0.84 3.30 -1.66
CA GLN A 303 -1.71 4.45 -1.36
C GLN A 303 -0.90 5.72 -1.03
N GLY A 304 0.18 5.58 -0.26
CA GLY A 304 1.11 6.69 0.01
C GLY A 304 1.77 7.20 -1.27
N LEU A 305 2.31 6.30 -2.09
CA LEU A 305 2.87 6.59 -3.41
C LEU A 305 1.85 7.30 -4.31
N ALA A 306 0.67 6.73 -4.45
CA ALA A 306 -0.39 7.19 -5.36
C ALA A 306 -0.89 8.60 -5.02
N THR A 307 -1.09 8.87 -3.73
CA THR A 307 -1.49 10.22 -3.25
C THR A 307 -0.36 11.21 -3.48
N GLY A 308 0.90 10.80 -3.28
CA GLY A 308 2.10 11.57 -3.61
C GLY A 308 2.19 11.87 -5.10
N GLU A 309 1.90 10.91 -5.98
CA GLU A 309 1.87 11.10 -7.44
C GLU A 309 0.82 12.11 -7.85
N ARG A 310 -0.40 12.00 -7.32
CA ARG A 310 -1.47 12.98 -7.57
C ARG A 310 -1.06 14.39 -7.16
N SER A 311 -0.47 14.52 -5.96
CA SER A 311 0.04 15.79 -5.45
C SER A 311 1.13 16.38 -6.34
N TYR A 312 2.05 15.53 -6.83
CA TYR A 312 3.13 15.96 -7.72
C TYR A 312 2.60 16.50 -9.04
N GLN A 313 1.65 15.81 -9.68
CA GLN A 313 1.05 16.27 -10.94
C GLN A 313 0.40 17.65 -10.78
N ASN A 314 -0.33 17.87 -9.71
CA ASN A 314 -0.90 19.18 -9.40
C ASN A 314 0.18 20.24 -9.18
N ALA A 315 1.22 19.91 -8.40
CA ALA A 315 2.27 20.83 -8.01
C ALA A 315 3.16 21.27 -9.18
N ILE A 316 3.50 20.35 -10.09
CA ILE A 316 4.33 20.68 -11.26
C ILE A 316 3.61 21.60 -12.24
N GLU A 317 2.30 21.37 -12.49
CA GLU A 317 1.49 22.23 -13.34
C GLU A 317 1.34 23.63 -12.74
N TYR A 318 0.97 23.70 -11.44
CA TYR A 318 0.90 24.96 -10.73
C TYR A 318 2.23 25.72 -10.76
N ALA A 319 3.36 25.06 -10.53
CA ALA A 319 4.68 25.68 -10.49
C ALA A 319 5.14 26.23 -11.85
N ARG A 320 4.68 25.66 -12.96
CA ARG A 320 4.92 26.16 -14.33
C ARG A 320 4.10 27.40 -14.65
N ASP A 321 2.90 27.53 -14.11
CA ASP A 321 1.98 28.60 -14.45
C ASP A 321 2.04 29.79 -13.49
N ARG A 322 2.28 29.52 -12.20
CA ARG A 322 2.30 30.57 -11.16
C ARG A 322 3.50 31.49 -11.31
N LEU A 323 3.25 32.77 -11.53
CA LEU A 323 4.29 33.80 -11.65
C LEU A 323 4.53 34.50 -10.31
N GLN A 324 5.74 34.46 -9.77
CA GLN A 324 6.17 35.21 -8.58
C GLN A 324 7.69 35.44 -8.58
N SER A 325 8.07 36.69 -8.35
CA SER A 325 9.49 37.10 -8.28
C SER A 325 10.27 36.87 -9.58
N ARG A 326 11.58 37.03 -9.54
CA ARG A 326 12.52 36.73 -10.62
C ARG A 326 13.54 35.70 -10.15
N SER A 327 14.05 34.91 -11.09
CA SER A 327 15.14 33.98 -10.83
C SER A 327 16.37 34.74 -10.27
N PRO A 328 17.09 34.18 -9.29
CA PRO A 328 18.36 34.78 -8.80
C PRO A 328 19.42 35.00 -9.91
N THR A 329 19.31 34.23 -11.00
CA THR A 329 20.24 34.33 -12.15
C THR A 329 19.74 35.28 -13.24
N GLY A 330 18.70 36.07 -12.97
CA GLY A 330 18.06 37.00 -13.90
C GLY A 330 16.78 36.46 -14.52
N PRO A 331 15.96 37.35 -15.14
CA PRO A 331 14.66 36.99 -15.68
C PRO A 331 14.73 35.86 -16.69
N GLN A 332 13.95 34.81 -16.46
CA GLN A 332 13.82 33.65 -17.36
C GLN A 332 12.66 33.85 -18.36
N ALA A 333 11.53 34.40 -17.90
CA ALA A 333 10.41 34.80 -18.76
C ALA A 333 10.42 36.33 -18.95
N LYS A 334 11.23 36.77 -19.91
CA LYS A 334 11.49 38.23 -20.14
C LYS A 334 10.26 39.01 -20.57
N ASP A 335 9.32 38.34 -21.21
CA ASP A 335 8.04 38.85 -21.70
C ASP A 335 6.94 38.94 -20.64
N LYS A 336 7.17 38.37 -19.44
CA LYS A 336 6.23 38.34 -18.33
C LYS A 336 6.66 39.27 -17.19
N VAL A 337 5.67 39.66 -16.36
CA VAL A 337 5.90 40.55 -15.19
C VAL A 337 6.72 39.90 -14.09
N ALA A 338 6.75 38.56 -14.04
CA ALA A 338 7.53 37.76 -13.11
C ALA A 338 7.88 36.41 -13.77
N ASP A 339 8.76 35.64 -13.16
CA ASP A 339 9.06 34.29 -13.64
C ASP A 339 8.09 33.26 -13.04
N PRO A 340 7.86 32.12 -13.74
CA PRO A 340 7.21 30.96 -13.13
C PRO A 340 7.97 30.47 -11.89
N ILE A 341 7.25 30.08 -10.84
CA ILE A 341 7.91 29.71 -9.57
C ILE A 341 8.81 28.48 -9.68
N ILE A 342 8.63 27.65 -10.71
CA ILE A 342 9.49 26.49 -10.98
C ILE A 342 10.98 26.86 -11.17
N VAL A 343 11.30 28.12 -11.46
CA VAL A 343 12.71 28.56 -11.61
C VAL A 343 13.43 28.72 -10.27
N HIS A 344 12.69 28.82 -9.16
CA HIS A 344 13.27 29.05 -7.84
C HIS A 344 13.87 27.78 -7.25
N PRO A 345 15.09 27.85 -6.67
CA PRO A 345 15.80 26.67 -6.16
C PRO A 345 15.01 25.85 -5.14
N ASP A 346 14.27 26.50 -4.22
CA ASP A 346 13.50 25.78 -3.20
C ASP A 346 12.28 25.06 -3.78
N VAL A 347 11.58 25.68 -4.74
CA VAL A 347 10.48 25.02 -5.48
C VAL A 347 11.02 23.80 -6.25
N ARG A 348 12.16 23.93 -6.91
CA ARG A 348 12.82 22.79 -7.58
C ARG A 348 13.23 21.70 -6.61
N ARG A 349 13.76 22.06 -5.43
CA ARG A 349 14.09 21.09 -4.38
C ARG A 349 12.85 20.27 -3.97
N MET A 350 11.73 20.95 -3.70
CA MET A 350 10.46 20.26 -3.34
C MET A 350 9.97 19.35 -4.48
N LEU A 351 9.90 19.84 -5.71
CA LEU A 351 9.48 19.07 -6.87
C LEU A 351 10.37 17.85 -7.12
N LEU A 352 11.69 17.99 -7.02
CA LEU A 352 12.62 16.89 -7.18
C LEU A 352 12.52 15.88 -6.03
N THR A 353 12.25 16.32 -4.80
CA THR A 353 11.97 15.43 -3.66
C THR A 353 10.71 14.60 -3.92
N MET A 354 9.63 15.24 -4.35
CA MET A 354 8.37 14.56 -4.71
C MET A 354 8.58 13.56 -5.85
N LYS A 355 9.27 13.97 -6.92
CA LYS A 355 9.56 13.11 -8.07
C LYS A 355 10.42 11.91 -7.67
N ALA A 356 11.47 12.13 -6.90
CA ALA A 356 12.37 11.06 -6.45
C ALA A 356 11.66 10.06 -5.51
N ALA A 357 10.75 10.55 -4.65
CA ALA A 357 9.95 9.71 -3.78
C ALA A 357 8.97 8.84 -4.58
N ASN A 358 8.24 9.43 -5.53
CA ASN A 358 7.22 8.73 -6.30
C ASN A 358 7.82 7.70 -7.27
N GLU A 359 8.81 8.08 -8.05
CA GLU A 359 9.44 7.17 -9.01
C GLU A 359 10.23 6.04 -8.32
N GLY A 360 10.94 6.35 -7.24
CA GLY A 360 11.59 5.34 -6.40
C GLY A 360 10.58 4.41 -5.73
N GLY A 361 9.44 4.95 -5.29
CA GLY A 361 8.34 4.20 -4.69
C GLY A 361 7.69 3.23 -5.67
N ARG A 362 7.47 3.65 -6.92
CA ARG A 362 6.93 2.80 -7.98
C ARG A 362 7.87 1.64 -8.29
N ALA A 363 9.16 1.89 -8.41
CA ALA A 363 10.15 0.83 -8.60
C ALA A 363 10.18 -0.12 -7.38
N PHE A 364 10.16 0.41 -6.15
CA PHE A 364 10.22 -0.41 -4.94
C PHE A 364 8.94 -1.24 -4.74
N SER A 365 7.75 -0.68 -4.95
CA SER A 365 6.49 -1.43 -4.87
C SER A 365 6.41 -2.53 -5.93
N THR A 366 6.89 -2.26 -7.15
CA THR A 366 6.99 -3.26 -8.23
C THR A 366 7.96 -4.38 -7.85
N TYR A 367 9.12 -4.05 -7.29
CA TYR A 367 10.10 -5.05 -6.82
C TYR A 367 9.48 -5.98 -5.76
N VAL A 368 8.77 -5.41 -4.76
CA VAL A 368 8.09 -6.22 -3.72
C VAL A 368 6.97 -7.07 -4.34
N ALA A 369 6.21 -6.51 -5.27
CA ALA A 369 5.17 -7.25 -5.99
C ALA A 369 5.72 -8.44 -6.78
N MET A 370 6.88 -8.29 -7.43
CA MET A 370 7.57 -9.40 -8.11
C MET A 370 8.00 -10.51 -7.14
N GLN A 371 8.39 -10.16 -5.91
CA GLN A 371 8.68 -11.18 -4.88
C GLN A 371 7.41 -11.92 -4.45
N LEU A 372 6.25 -11.23 -4.36
CA LEU A 372 4.95 -11.86 -4.11
C LEU A 372 4.57 -12.81 -5.25
N ASP A 373 4.76 -12.42 -6.51
CA ASP A 373 4.53 -13.28 -7.66
C ASP A 373 5.42 -14.52 -7.63
N THR A 374 6.72 -14.34 -7.36
CA THR A 374 7.67 -15.43 -7.26
C THR A 374 7.32 -16.40 -6.11
N ALA A 375 6.94 -15.87 -4.94
CA ALA A 375 6.51 -16.66 -3.79
C ALA A 375 5.24 -17.49 -4.10
N LYS A 376 4.32 -16.92 -4.89
CA LYS A 376 3.05 -17.58 -5.24
C LYS A 376 3.20 -18.61 -6.34
N PHE A 377 3.95 -18.31 -7.40
CA PHE A 377 3.93 -19.06 -8.66
C PHE A 377 5.20 -19.88 -8.94
N SER A 378 6.28 -19.74 -8.17
CA SER A 378 7.48 -20.56 -8.36
C SER A 378 7.23 -22.00 -7.95
N GLU A 379 7.63 -22.95 -8.80
CA GLU A 379 7.63 -24.38 -8.50
C GLU A 379 8.90 -24.82 -7.77
N ASP A 380 10.01 -24.07 -7.90
CA ASP A 380 11.26 -24.34 -7.19
C ASP A 380 11.16 -23.93 -5.71
N PRO A 381 11.28 -24.89 -4.76
CA PRO A 381 11.10 -24.62 -3.33
C PRO A 381 12.10 -23.61 -2.75
N ASP A 382 13.34 -23.59 -3.26
CA ASP A 382 14.38 -22.68 -2.75
C ASP A 382 14.13 -21.25 -3.21
N THR A 383 13.76 -21.06 -4.48
CA THR A 383 13.34 -19.77 -5.05
C THR A 383 12.11 -19.24 -4.33
N ARG A 384 11.10 -20.09 -4.09
CA ARG A 384 9.89 -19.73 -3.35
C ARG A 384 10.21 -19.26 -1.94
N LYS A 385 10.99 -20.06 -1.19
CA LYS A 385 11.38 -19.74 0.19
C LYS A 385 12.19 -18.45 0.28
N ARG A 386 13.08 -18.21 -0.70
CA ARG A 386 13.83 -16.95 -0.78
C ARG A 386 12.88 -15.76 -0.98
N ALA A 387 11.96 -15.88 -1.93
CA ALA A 387 10.97 -14.83 -2.21
C ALA A 387 10.06 -14.56 -0.99
N GLU A 388 9.56 -15.59 -0.31
CA GLU A 388 8.79 -15.46 0.93
C GLU A 388 9.57 -14.72 2.02
N SER A 389 10.87 -14.98 2.16
CA SER A 389 11.73 -14.29 3.12
C SER A 389 11.92 -12.81 2.78
N LEU A 390 12.08 -12.49 1.49
CA LEU A 390 12.16 -11.11 1.02
C LEU A 390 10.82 -10.38 1.19
N VAL A 391 9.70 -11.01 0.87
CA VAL A 391 8.35 -10.44 1.13
C VAL A 391 8.19 -10.13 2.61
N ALA A 392 8.54 -11.08 3.49
CA ALA A 392 8.43 -10.89 4.94
C ALA A 392 9.28 -9.71 5.45
N LEU A 393 10.49 -9.54 4.90
CA LEU A 393 11.41 -8.45 5.24
C LEU A 393 10.92 -7.10 4.72
N LEU A 394 10.52 -7.04 3.44
CA LEU A 394 10.31 -5.78 2.72
C LEU A 394 8.90 -5.19 2.90
N THR A 395 7.90 -6.01 3.22
CA THR A 395 6.51 -5.55 3.38
C THR A 395 6.36 -4.47 4.47
N PRO A 396 6.94 -4.62 5.70
CA PRO A 396 6.90 -3.55 6.69
C PRO A 396 7.57 -2.26 6.22
N VAL A 397 8.68 -2.38 5.48
CA VAL A 397 9.39 -1.22 4.90
C VAL A 397 8.51 -0.56 3.84
N ALA A 398 7.93 -1.32 2.92
CA ALA A 398 7.07 -0.79 1.87
C ALA A 398 5.88 -0.03 2.47
N LYS A 399 5.19 -0.62 3.46
CA LYS A 399 4.06 0.05 4.11
C LYS A 399 4.46 1.34 4.80
N ALA A 400 5.46 1.31 5.68
CA ALA A 400 5.80 2.45 6.51
C ALA A 400 6.57 3.53 5.74
N PHE A 401 7.58 3.15 4.97
CA PHE A 401 8.43 4.12 4.27
C PHE A 401 7.69 4.83 3.13
N LEU A 402 6.91 4.10 2.32
CA LEU A 402 6.13 4.71 1.24
C LEU A 402 5.05 5.66 1.78
N THR A 403 4.40 5.33 2.89
CA THR A 403 3.36 6.20 3.48
C THR A 403 3.95 7.43 4.17
N ASP A 404 5.13 7.32 4.79
CA ASP A 404 5.85 8.48 5.34
C ASP A 404 6.29 9.43 4.22
N LEU A 405 6.86 8.91 3.13
CA LEU A 405 7.20 9.71 1.95
C LEU A 405 5.95 10.28 1.25
N GLY A 406 4.85 9.54 1.24
CA GLY A 406 3.56 10.00 0.71
C GLY A 406 3.08 11.26 1.43
N LEU A 407 3.14 11.27 2.77
CA LEU A 407 2.80 12.47 3.55
C LEU A 407 3.79 13.62 3.27
N GLU A 408 5.11 13.36 3.29
CA GLU A 408 6.11 14.38 2.96
C GLU A 408 5.85 15.00 1.58
N THR A 409 5.56 14.16 0.59
CA THR A 409 5.27 14.57 -0.78
C THR A 409 4.02 15.44 -0.87
N THR A 410 2.92 15.06 -0.23
CA THR A 410 1.68 15.86 -0.24
C THR A 410 1.85 17.19 0.48
N VAL A 411 2.61 17.25 1.58
CA VAL A 411 2.97 18.49 2.27
C VAL A 411 3.82 19.41 1.38
N HIS A 412 4.79 18.86 0.63
CA HIS A 412 5.54 19.63 -0.34
C HIS A 412 4.64 20.18 -1.47
N GLY A 413 3.72 19.38 -1.96
CA GLY A 413 2.74 19.84 -2.95
C GLY A 413 1.90 20.99 -2.43
N GLN A 414 1.38 20.88 -1.22
CA GLN A 414 0.64 21.96 -0.55
C GLN A 414 1.50 23.22 -0.38
N GLN A 415 2.77 23.06 0.01
CA GLN A 415 3.71 24.18 0.17
C GLN A 415 4.00 24.91 -1.13
N ILE A 416 4.13 24.19 -2.26
CA ILE A 416 4.36 24.77 -3.60
C ILE A 416 3.18 25.66 -4.01
N PHE A 417 1.94 25.29 -3.66
CA PHE A 417 0.75 26.13 -3.89
C PHE A 417 0.69 27.38 -3.01
N GLY A 418 1.52 27.48 -1.96
CA GLY A 418 1.46 28.60 -1.00
C GLY A 418 0.07 28.72 -0.35
N GLY A 419 -0.46 29.93 -0.22
CA GLY A 419 -1.80 30.14 0.37
C GLY A 419 -2.92 29.39 -0.35
N HIS A 420 -2.84 29.21 -1.66
CA HIS A 420 -3.81 28.41 -2.42
C HIS A 420 -3.82 26.93 -1.97
N GLY A 421 -2.69 26.37 -1.55
CA GLY A 421 -2.61 25.00 -1.07
C GLY A 421 -3.39 24.71 0.21
N TYR A 422 -3.78 25.77 0.95
CA TYR A 422 -4.58 25.67 2.17
C TYR A 422 -6.09 25.84 1.93
N ILE A 423 -6.48 26.20 0.71
CA ILE A 423 -7.85 26.48 0.31
C ILE A 423 -8.47 25.26 -0.35
N ARG A 424 -9.66 24.84 0.09
CA ARG A 424 -10.34 23.61 -0.38
C ARG A 424 -10.56 23.58 -1.89
N GLU A 425 -10.92 24.71 -2.49
CA GLU A 425 -11.20 24.85 -3.92
C GLU A 425 -10.01 24.49 -4.81
N TRP A 426 -8.80 24.52 -4.27
CA TRP A 426 -7.60 24.08 -4.98
C TRP A 426 -7.32 22.58 -4.86
N GLY A 427 -7.97 21.89 -3.92
CA GLY A 427 -7.95 20.43 -3.74
C GLY A 427 -6.64 19.82 -3.27
N GLN A 428 -5.59 20.63 -3.05
CA GLN A 428 -4.28 20.10 -2.63
C GLN A 428 -4.27 19.72 -1.14
N GLU A 429 -5.06 20.41 -0.32
CA GLU A 429 -5.18 20.13 1.11
C GLU A 429 -5.83 18.76 1.38
N GLN A 430 -6.78 18.34 0.52
CA GLN A 430 -7.42 17.03 0.60
C GLN A 430 -6.39 15.90 0.57
N LEU A 431 -5.38 16.00 -0.31
CA LEU A 431 -4.36 14.96 -0.46
C LEU A 431 -3.52 14.79 0.82
N VAL A 432 -3.26 15.88 1.55
CA VAL A 432 -2.60 15.84 2.87
C VAL A 432 -3.49 15.16 3.90
N ARG A 433 -4.81 15.45 3.91
CA ARG A 433 -5.76 14.83 4.83
C ARG A 433 -5.95 13.34 4.55
N ASP A 434 -6.11 12.99 3.28
CA ASP A 434 -6.36 11.61 2.86
C ASP A 434 -5.16 10.70 3.12
N VAL A 435 -3.95 11.13 2.77
CA VAL A 435 -2.76 10.28 2.93
C VAL A 435 -2.41 10.00 4.40
N ARG A 436 -2.80 10.90 5.32
CA ARG A 436 -2.41 10.77 6.74
C ARG A 436 -2.85 9.47 7.38
N ILE A 437 -4.01 8.93 6.99
CA ILE A 437 -4.51 7.67 7.55
C ILE A 437 -3.63 6.47 7.20
N THR A 438 -2.93 6.51 6.06
CA THR A 438 -2.08 5.40 5.61
C THR A 438 -0.94 5.08 6.56
N GLN A 439 -0.50 6.04 7.39
CA GLN A 439 0.49 5.82 8.43
C GLN A 439 -0.09 5.19 9.70
N ILE A 440 -1.42 5.15 9.82
CA ILE A 440 -2.12 4.74 11.06
C ILE A 440 -2.73 3.36 10.93
N TYR A 441 -3.55 3.11 9.90
CA TYR A 441 -4.25 1.83 9.75
C TYR A 441 -3.36 0.72 9.19
N GLU A 442 -3.86 -0.52 9.21
CA GLU A 442 -3.17 -1.76 8.80
C GLU A 442 -1.85 -1.99 9.58
N GLY A 443 -1.88 -1.60 10.85
CA GLY A 443 -0.72 -1.51 11.71
C GLY A 443 0.02 -0.20 11.52
N THR A 444 0.10 0.62 12.58
CA THR A 444 0.80 1.91 12.52
C THR A 444 2.24 1.75 12.03
N ASN A 445 2.83 2.81 11.49
CA ASN A 445 4.20 2.76 10.98
C ASN A 445 5.21 2.35 12.07
N GLY A 446 4.98 2.75 13.33
CA GLY A 446 5.77 2.27 14.46
C GLY A 446 5.65 0.75 14.70
N ILE A 447 4.46 0.17 14.49
CA ILE A 447 4.26 -1.28 14.58
C ILE A 447 4.93 -2.01 13.41
N GLN A 448 4.93 -1.43 12.20
CA GLN A 448 5.68 -1.97 11.06
C GLN A 448 7.19 -1.96 11.34
N ALA A 449 7.69 -0.87 11.92
CA ALA A 449 9.10 -0.76 12.31
C ALA A 449 9.47 -1.79 13.39
N LEU A 450 8.61 -1.98 14.38
CA LEU A 450 8.80 -2.98 15.42
C LEU A 450 8.75 -4.42 14.85
N ASP A 451 7.86 -4.69 13.90
CA ASP A 451 7.79 -5.98 13.18
C ASP A 451 9.08 -6.24 12.38
N LEU A 452 9.56 -5.21 11.65
CA LEU A 452 10.83 -5.29 10.91
C LEU A 452 11.98 -5.66 11.85
N VAL A 453 12.23 -4.84 12.86
CA VAL A 453 13.40 -5.01 13.71
C VAL A 453 13.26 -6.24 14.61
N GLY A 454 12.13 -6.39 15.30
CA GLY A 454 11.96 -7.47 16.27
C GLY A 454 11.81 -8.86 15.63
N ARG A 455 10.96 -8.98 14.62
CA ARG A 455 10.64 -10.29 14.02
C ARG A 455 11.50 -10.63 12.81
N LYS A 456 11.78 -9.65 11.93
CA LYS A 456 12.45 -9.94 10.64
C LYS A 456 13.97 -9.85 10.75
N ILE A 457 14.49 -8.96 11.59
CA ILE A 457 15.94 -8.83 11.82
C ILE A 457 16.36 -9.70 13.01
N VAL A 458 15.94 -9.37 14.22
CA VAL A 458 16.37 -10.09 15.44
C VAL A 458 15.85 -11.52 15.44
N GLY A 459 14.55 -11.73 15.16
CA GLY A 459 13.93 -13.06 15.15
C GLY A 459 14.50 -14.03 14.12
N SER A 460 15.06 -13.53 13.01
CA SER A 460 15.77 -14.35 12.01
C SER A 460 17.28 -14.41 12.21
N GLY A 461 17.82 -13.73 13.23
CA GLY A 461 19.27 -13.59 13.40
C GLY A 461 19.95 -12.87 12.21
N GLY A 462 19.23 -11.98 11.52
CA GLY A 462 19.69 -11.25 10.35
C GLY A 462 19.62 -12.03 9.02
N ALA A 463 19.09 -13.26 9.03
CA ALA A 463 19.10 -14.12 7.83
C ALA A 463 18.30 -13.51 6.67
N PHE A 464 17.13 -12.91 6.92
CA PHE A 464 16.32 -12.28 5.87
C PHE A 464 17.01 -11.04 5.31
N TYR A 465 17.61 -10.22 6.17
CA TYR A 465 18.39 -9.06 5.76
C TYR A 465 19.56 -9.46 4.84
N LYS A 466 20.28 -10.53 5.21
CA LYS A 466 21.42 -11.01 4.42
C LYS A 466 21.03 -11.34 2.98
N LEU A 467 19.86 -11.92 2.74
CA LEU A 467 19.39 -12.21 1.37
C LEU A 467 19.28 -10.96 0.52
N PHE A 468 18.76 -9.87 1.09
CA PHE A 468 18.63 -8.59 0.41
C PHE A 468 19.97 -7.89 0.22
N ALA A 469 20.81 -7.89 1.26
CA ALA A 469 22.15 -7.30 1.21
C ALA A 469 23.05 -8.03 0.18
N ASP A 470 23.03 -9.36 0.14
CA ASP A 470 23.80 -10.15 -0.82
C ASP A 470 23.35 -9.86 -2.28
N GLU A 471 22.05 -9.64 -2.52
CA GLU A 471 21.54 -9.27 -3.84
C GLU A 471 22.09 -7.90 -4.28
N ILE A 472 22.06 -6.89 -3.40
CA ILE A 472 22.63 -5.58 -3.69
C ILE A 472 24.13 -5.66 -3.94
N ARG A 473 24.87 -6.42 -3.14
CA ARG A 473 26.30 -6.62 -3.33
C ARG A 473 26.63 -7.30 -4.64
N HIS A 474 25.85 -8.31 -5.02
CA HIS A 474 25.99 -8.96 -6.33
C HIS A 474 25.79 -7.96 -7.47
N PHE A 475 24.73 -7.15 -7.40
CA PHE A 475 24.47 -6.10 -8.40
C PHE A 475 25.62 -5.10 -8.50
N THR A 476 26.12 -4.59 -7.36
CA THR A 476 27.21 -3.59 -7.36
C THR A 476 28.55 -4.15 -7.77
N ALA A 477 28.80 -5.45 -7.53
CA ALA A 477 30.03 -6.13 -7.96
C ALA A 477 30.11 -6.31 -9.48
N THR A 478 28.99 -6.30 -10.19
CA THR A 478 28.91 -6.37 -11.66
C THR A 478 28.98 -5.01 -12.34
N ALA A 479 29.09 -3.92 -11.55
CA ALA A 479 29.08 -2.57 -12.06
C ALA A 479 30.39 -2.19 -12.75
N ASP A 480 30.31 -1.68 -13.97
CA ASP A 480 31.42 -1.05 -14.67
C ASP A 480 31.61 0.42 -14.24
N GLU A 481 32.60 1.11 -14.83
CA GLU A 481 32.97 2.48 -14.46
C GLU A 481 31.80 3.48 -14.60
N GLN A 482 30.92 3.26 -15.60
CA GLN A 482 29.83 4.20 -15.91
C GLN A 482 28.77 4.27 -14.81
N TRP A 483 28.63 3.20 -14.00
CA TRP A 483 27.63 3.15 -12.92
C TRP A 483 28.18 3.50 -11.55
N ARG A 484 29.49 3.74 -11.43
CA ARG A 484 30.15 4.01 -10.14
C ARG A 484 29.59 5.22 -9.39
N GLU A 485 29.08 6.22 -10.12
CA GLU A 485 28.45 7.37 -9.47
C GLU A 485 27.24 6.98 -8.62
N PHE A 486 26.56 5.86 -8.96
CA PHE A 486 25.40 5.35 -8.23
C PHE A 486 25.75 4.17 -7.30
N THR A 487 26.59 3.26 -7.74
CA THR A 487 26.90 2.05 -6.96
C THR A 487 27.84 2.30 -5.81
N ARG A 488 28.74 3.29 -5.89
CA ARG A 488 29.60 3.67 -4.77
C ARG A 488 28.83 4.21 -3.55
N PRO A 489 27.93 5.21 -3.67
CA PRO A 489 27.12 5.65 -2.54
C PRO A 489 26.11 4.60 -2.09
N LEU A 490 25.60 3.73 -2.97
CA LEU A 490 24.78 2.59 -2.61
C LEU A 490 25.54 1.61 -1.69
N ASN A 491 26.78 1.24 -2.05
CA ASN A 491 27.61 0.37 -1.21
C ASN A 491 27.88 1.01 0.16
N ALA A 492 28.16 2.32 0.21
CA ALA A 492 28.37 3.01 1.47
C ALA A 492 27.10 3.02 2.35
N ALA A 493 25.92 3.17 1.75
CA ALA A 493 24.66 3.07 2.47
C ALA A 493 24.40 1.65 2.98
N LEU A 494 24.74 0.64 2.18
CA LEU A 494 24.62 -0.76 2.58
C LEU A 494 25.60 -1.11 3.71
N ASP A 495 26.85 -0.65 3.64
CA ASP A 495 27.84 -0.83 4.73
C ASP A 495 27.33 -0.22 6.05
N ASN A 496 26.73 0.97 5.97
CA ASN A 496 26.09 1.59 7.14
C ASN A 496 24.90 0.77 7.68
N LEU A 497 24.08 0.20 6.80
CA LEU A 497 22.97 -0.65 7.22
C LEU A 497 23.43 -2.01 7.79
N ASP A 498 24.53 -2.58 7.25
CA ASP A 498 25.20 -3.76 7.81
C ASP A 498 25.67 -3.50 9.25
N GLU A 499 26.31 -2.35 9.47
CA GLU A 499 26.79 -1.93 10.81
C GLU A 499 25.61 -1.75 11.79
N LEU A 500 24.53 -1.09 11.36
CA LEU A 500 23.32 -0.92 12.19
C LEU A 500 22.64 -2.25 12.50
N THR A 501 22.57 -3.15 11.53
CA THR A 501 21.99 -4.48 11.73
C THR A 501 22.79 -5.28 12.75
N ALA A 502 24.11 -5.29 12.64
CA ALA A 502 24.99 -5.92 13.62
C ALA A 502 24.84 -5.29 15.02
N TRP A 503 24.77 -3.95 15.09
CA TRP A 503 24.56 -3.22 16.34
C TRP A 503 23.24 -3.60 17.01
N VAL A 504 22.14 -3.64 16.28
CA VAL A 504 20.82 -4.03 16.81
C VAL A 504 20.83 -5.47 17.30
N LEU A 505 21.41 -6.40 16.56
CA LEU A 505 21.51 -7.81 16.95
C LEU A 505 22.31 -7.98 18.26
N ASP A 506 23.42 -7.28 18.39
CA ASP A 506 24.25 -7.32 19.60
C ASP A 506 23.53 -6.71 20.81
N ARG A 507 23.02 -5.49 20.68
CA ARG A 507 22.41 -4.74 21.78
C ARG A 507 21.10 -5.35 22.27
N SER A 508 20.27 -5.85 21.35
CA SER A 508 18.99 -6.49 21.71
C SER A 508 19.15 -7.80 22.50
N ALA A 509 20.29 -8.47 22.36
CA ALA A 509 20.59 -9.67 23.13
C ALA A 509 20.71 -9.42 24.65
N SER A 510 21.15 -8.23 25.02
CA SER A 510 21.30 -7.83 26.43
C SER A 510 20.14 -6.96 26.95
N ASN A 511 19.50 -6.19 26.07
CA ASN A 511 18.40 -5.27 26.43
C ASN A 511 17.30 -5.28 25.37
N PRO A 512 16.14 -5.94 25.61
CA PRO A 512 15.03 -5.98 24.67
C PRO A 512 14.46 -4.60 24.28
N ASN A 513 14.63 -3.57 25.09
CA ASN A 513 14.17 -2.21 24.80
C ASN A 513 14.90 -1.60 23.60
N GLU A 514 16.11 -2.08 23.28
CA GLU A 514 16.87 -1.62 22.11
C GLU A 514 16.14 -1.91 20.79
N ILE A 515 15.33 -2.97 20.72
CA ILE A 515 14.49 -3.28 19.56
C ILE A 515 13.53 -2.13 19.28
N GLY A 516 12.76 -1.71 20.28
CA GLY A 516 11.78 -0.63 20.15
C GLY A 516 12.44 0.73 19.92
N ALA A 517 13.54 1.00 20.63
CA ALA A 517 14.27 2.26 20.53
C ALA A 517 14.88 2.51 19.16
N ALA A 518 15.36 1.46 18.48
CA ALA A 518 15.97 1.56 17.16
C ALA A 518 14.97 1.53 16.01
N SER A 519 13.76 1.01 16.22
CA SER A 519 12.92 0.45 15.16
C SER A 519 12.54 1.46 14.06
N VAL A 520 12.09 2.66 14.43
CA VAL A 520 11.60 3.65 13.46
C VAL A 520 12.74 4.18 12.60
N GLU A 521 13.82 4.64 13.22
CA GLU A 521 14.97 5.17 12.49
C GLU A 521 15.70 4.09 11.68
N TYR A 522 15.78 2.86 12.19
CA TYR A 522 16.31 1.72 11.44
C TYR A 522 15.48 1.44 10.18
N LEU A 523 14.15 1.44 10.28
CA LEU A 523 13.27 1.27 9.13
C LEU A 523 13.48 2.38 8.10
N GLN A 524 13.65 3.63 8.53
CA GLN A 524 13.92 4.75 7.64
C GLN A 524 15.29 4.59 6.93
N VAL A 525 16.35 4.20 7.65
CA VAL A 525 17.67 3.91 7.03
C VAL A 525 17.55 2.78 6.01
N PHE A 526 16.80 1.72 6.36
CA PHE A 526 16.54 0.62 5.45
C PHE A 526 15.80 1.09 4.19
N GLY A 527 14.75 1.88 4.35
CA GLY A 527 13.95 2.42 3.25
C GLY A 527 14.77 3.29 2.29
N TYR A 528 15.59 4.20 2.82
CA TYR A 528 16.50 5.00 1.98
C TYR A 528 17.54 4.13 1.27
N THR A 529 18.06 3.09 1.90
CA THR A 529 19.01 2.16 1.27
C THR A 529 18.34 1.33 0.17
N ALA A 530 17.13 0.84 0.42
CA ALA A 530 16.34 0.13 -0.58
C ALA A 530 16.01 1.01 -1.80
N TYR A 531 15.63 2.28 -1.56
CA TYR A 531 15.43 3.24 -2.65
C TYR A 531 16.72 3.55 -3.41
N ALA A 532 17.86 3.62 -2.74
CA ALA A 532 19.15 3.78 -3.42
C ALA A 532 19.42 2.61 -4.38
N TYR A 533 19.04 1.39 -4.00
CA TYR A 533 19.10 0.24 -4.89
C TYR A 533 18.16 0.39 -6.10
N MET A 534 16.91 0.79 -5.87
CA MET A 534 15.95 1.03 -6.96
C MET A 534 16.45 2.12 -7.91
N TRP A 535 16.97 3.23 -7.39
CA TRP A 535 17.52 4.31 -8.20
C TRP A 535 18.76 3.89 -8.97
N ALA A 536 19.62 3.03 -8.42
CA ALA A 536 20.76 2.48 -9.13
C ALA A 536 20.34 1.56 -10.30
N LEU A 537 19.29 0.74 -10.10
CA LEU A 537 18.70 -0.09 -11.16
C LEU A 537 18.09 0.77 -12.28
N MET A 538 17.30 1.79 -11.92
CA MET A 538 16.70 2.72 -12.89
C MET A 538 17.77 3.52 -13.65
N ALA A 539 18.81 3.98 -12.96
CA ALA A 539 19.93 4.67 -13.59
C ALA A 539 20.67 3.78 -14.58
N LYS A 540 20.91 2.50 -14.22
CA LYS A 540 21.48 1.51 -15.12
C LYS A 540 20.67 1.35 -16.41
N ALA A 541 19.34 1.25 -16.28
CA ALA A 541 18.44 1.11 -17.43
C ALA A 541 18.38 2.35 -18.33
N ALA A 542 18.67 3.56 -17.77
CA ALA A 542 18.61 4.83 -18.47
C ALA A 542 19.95 5.28 -19.07
N LEU A 543 21.10 4.82 -18.53
CA LEU A 543 22.43 5.20 -18.98
C LEU A 543 22.67 4.83 -20.44
N GLY A 544 23.21 5.80 -21.21
CA GLY A 544 23.50 5.64 -22.63
C GLY A 544 22.31 5.94 -23.56
N LYS A 545 21.10 6.19 -22.98
CA LYS A 545 19.87 6.49 -23.75
C LYS A 545 19.46 7.97 -23.64
N GLU A 546 20.26 8.83 -23.00
CA GLU A 546 19.92 10.23 -22.69
C GLU A 546 19.66 11.09 -23.93
N GLN A 547 20.21 10.68 -25.08
CA GLN A 547 20.03 11.36 -26.36
C GLN A 547 18.83 10.81 -27.16
N GLU A 548 18.25 9.68 -26.75
CA GLU A 548 17.11 9.05 -27.41
C GLU A 548 15.79 9.71 -26.99
N ASP A 549 15.67 10.01 -25.68
CA ASP A 549 14.46 10.59 -25.08
C ASP A 549 14.82 11.35 -23.81
N ASP A 550 14.29 12.57 -23.65
CA ASP A 550 14.42 13.41 -22.45
C ASP A 550 13.97 12.69 -21.17
N PHE A 551 13.15 11.66 -21.30
CA PHE A 551 12.75 10.80 -20.18
C PHE A 551 13.96 10.17 -19.47
N TYR A 552 14.91 9.61 -20.21
CA TYR A 552 16.12 9.00 -19.64
C TYR A 552 17.05 10.02 -18.98
N ALA A 553 17.23 11.17 -19.62
CA ALA A 553 17.99 12.28 -19.02
C ALA A 553 17.35 12.75 -17.69
N SER A 554 16.01 12.82 -17.68
CA SER A 554 15.24 13.15 -16.45
C SER A 554 15.41 12.10 -15.36
N LYS A 555 15.42 10.80 -15.70
CA LYS A 555 15.69 9.72 -14.75
C LYS A 555 17.07 9.86 -14.10
N LEU A 556 18.11 10.05 -14.88
CA LEU A 556 19.48 10.22 -14.38
C LEU A 556 19.62 11.48 -13.52
N GLY A 557 18.99 12.60 -13.94
CA GLY A 557 18.97 13.83 -13.14
C GLY A 557 18.30 13.64 -11.79
N THR A 558 17.19 12.88 -11.75
CA THR A 558 16.47 12.55 -10.51
C THR A 558 17.27 11.60 -9.64
N ALA A 559 17.93 10.60 -10.23
CA ALA A 559 18.82 9.67 -9.50
C ALA A 559 19.95 10.45 -8.82
N ARG A 560 20.65 11.34 -9.55
CA ARG A 560 21.71 12.19 -8.98
C ARG A 560 21.20 13.06 -7.84
N PHE A 561 20.01 13.64 -7.98
CA PHE A 561 19.38 14.40 -6.88
C PHE A 561 19.12 13.49 -5.67
N TYR A 562 18.60 12.29 -5.87
CA TYR A 562 18.34 11.33 -4.80
C TYR A 562 19.61 11.01 -4.01
N PHE A 563 20.68 10.61 -4.70
CA PHE A 563 21.96 10.26 -4.06
C PHE A 563 22.62 11.46 -3.36
N ALA A 564 22.49 12.65 -3.93
CA ALA A 564 23.12 13.86 -3.37
C ALA A 564 22.33 14.50 -2.21
N ARG A 565 21.00 14.37 -2.18
CA ARG A 565 20.14 15.16 -1.29
C ARG A 565 19.24 14.36 -0.36
N LEU A 566 18.81 13.14 -0.78
CA LEU A 566 17.90 12.33 0.02
C LEU A 566 18.62 11.20 0.75
N LEU A 567 19.46 10.45 0.08
CA LEU A 567 20.23 9.37 0.70
C LEU A 567 21.04 9.82 1.93
N PRO A 568 21.69 11.01 1.96
CA PRO A 568 22.44 11.46 3.15
C PRO A 568 21.64 11.58 4.45
N ARG A 569 20.30 11.56 4.39
CA ARG A 569 19.43 11.53 5.58
C ARG A 569 19.75 10.34 6.49
N ILE A 570 20.27 9.24 5.93
CA ILE A 570 20.65 8.03 6.69
C ILE A 570 21.64 8.34 7.81
N HIS A 571 22.52 9.34 7.67
CA HIS A 571 23.57 9.60 8.65
C HIS A 571 23.02 10.06 10.01
N SER A 572 22.06 10.98 10.02
CA SER A 572 21.41 11.43 11.26
C SER A 572 20.55 10.35 11.88
N LEU A 573 19.83 9.59 11.05
CA LEU A 573 19.00 8.47 11.49
C LEU A 573 19.87 7.36 12.12
N SER A 574 21.01 7.04 11.52
CA SER A 574 21.96 6.05 12.07
C SER A 574 22.53 6.48 13.43
N ALA A 575 22.80 7.76 13.60
CA ALA A 575 23.24 8.30 14.89
C ALA A 575 22.14 8.13 15.96
N SER A 576 20.86 8.34 15.59
CA SER A 576 19.72 8.14 16.48
C SER A 576 19.55 6.66 16.88
N VAL A 577 19.68 5.73 15.93
CA VAL A 577 19.68 4.29 16.23
C VAL A 577 20.75 3.95 17.28
N LYS A 578 21.97 4.42 17.06
CA LYS A 578 23.11 4.13 17.96
C LYS A 578 23.04 4.85 19.31
N ALA A 579 22.13 5.82 19.47
CA ALA A 579 21.90 6.46 20.78
C ALA A 579 21.31 5.49 21.82
N GLY A 580 20.69 4.40 21.35
CA GLY A 580 20.13 3.36 22.21
C GLY A 580 18.88 3.77 22.99
N SER A 581 18.43 2.90 23.87
CA SER A 581 17.16 3.07 24.60
C SER A 581 17.25 3.95 25.84
N GLU A 582 18.42 4.21 26.38
CA GLU A 582 18.60 4.89 27.68
C GLU A 582 17.86 6.23 27.76
N SER A 583 18.00 7.06 26.73
CA SER A 583 17.39 8.39 26.69
C SER A 583 15.86 8.38 26.68
N LEU A 584 15.24 7.30 26.22
CA LEU A 584 13.77 7.15 26.16
C LEU A 584 13.16 6.86 27.53
N PHE A 585 13.95 6.39 28.49
CA PHE A 585 13.51 6.00 29.82
C PHE A 585 14.03 6.92 30.94
N LEU A 586 14.54 8.11 30.58
CA LEU A 586 14.99 9.10 31.58
C LEU A 586 13.82 9.70 32.38
N LEU A 587 12.67 9.87 31.73
CA LEU A 587 11.49 10.44 32.36
C LEU A 587 10.56 9.33 32.89
N GLN A 588 10.00 9.57 34.08
CA GLN A 588 8.90 8.75 34.58
C GLN A 588 7.58 9.17 33.92
N ALA A 589 6.55 8.30 33.95
CA ALA A 589 5.28 8.56 33.30
C ALA A 589 4.62 9.89 33.73
N GLU A 590 4.78 10.27 35.00
CA GLU A 590 4.23 11.49 35.59
C GLU A 590 4.98 12.76 35.16
N GLN A 591 6.10 12.63 34.46
CA GLN A 591 6.92 13.76 33.99
C GLN A 591 6.62 14.15 32.54
N PHE A 592 5.76 13.36 31.84
CA PHE A 592 5.20 13.72 30.55
C PHE A 592 3.91 14.56 30.75
#